data_38081a3d5bad16eb9cf1423a2b611a0c
#
_entry.id   38081a3d5bad16eb9cf1423a2b611a0c
#
_cell.length_a   1.000
_cell.length_b   1.000
_cell.length_c   1.000
_cell.angle_alpha   90.00
_cell.angle_beta   90.00
_cell.angle_gamma   90.00
#
_symmetry.space_group_name_H-M   'P 1'
#
loop_
_entity.id
_entity.type
_entity.pdbx_description
1 polymer ?
#
loop_
_entity_poly.entity_id
_entity_poly.type
_entity_poly.pdbx_seq_one_letter_code
_entity_poly.pdbx_strand_id
1 'polypeptide(L)'
;MIDTVKPLRSDAQRTAAAILQAAERVLRHDPTASLEQIAAAAGVTRTTLHRRFASRQVLIAALQASAIEHFYDAFEAASPETAPPPVALHRLTVNVMRTKSNWGYALGILSEDDPAVITKRRTVLARLEVLFQRAQHDGLIAPDVNLDWAQRMYRAMVDEAVKDLEPAVSPQGVADTRANEAELDRLATLILRTLLSGIG
;
A
#
# COMPACT_ATOMS: atom_id res chain seq x y z
N MET A 1 -39.57 2.32 17.06
CA MET A 1 -39.23 1.22 16.14
C MET A 1 -37.84 1.52 15.59
N ILE A 2 -36.81 1.01 16.26
CA ILE A 2 -35.39 1.39 16.03
C ILE A 2 -34.76 0.33 15.12
N ASP A 3 -34.24 0.78 14.01
CA ASP A 3 -33.75 0.03 12.87
C ASP A 3 -32.45 -0.77 13.22
N THR A 4 -32.57 -2.09 13.35
CA THR A 4 -31.52 -3.04 13.79
C THR A 4 -30.67 -3.58 12.60
N VAL A 5 -30.56 -2.86 11.50
CA VAL A 5 -29.91 -3.34 10.25
C VAL A 5 -28.39 -3.03 10.19
N LYS A 6 -27.87 -2.17 11.06
CA LYS A 6 -26.47 -1.70 11.01
C LYS A 6 -25.39 -2.72 11.47
N PRO A 7 -25.61 -3.66 12.41
CA PRO A 7 -24.57 -4.58 12.89
C PRO A 7 -24.11 -5.62 11.85
N LEU A 8 -25.05 -6.22 11.10
CA LEU A 8 -24.77 -7.34 10.19
C LEU A 8 -23.89 -6.97 8.97
N ARG A 9 -24.04 -5.75 8.43
CA ARG A 9 -23.19 -5.28 7.32
C ARG A 9 -21.77 -4.99 7.79
N SER A 10 -21.59 -4.44 8.96
CA SER A 10 -20.31 -4.16 9.59
C SER A 10 -19.53 -5.45 9.88
N ASP A 11 -20.16 -6.50 10.38
CA ASP A 11 -19.55 -7.79 10.66
C ASP A 11 -19.15 -8.50 9.37
N ALA A 12 -19.97 -8.35 8.35
CA ALA A 12 -19.70 -8.88 7.01
C ALA A 12 -18.46 -8.25 6.37
N GLN A 13 -18.31 -6.93 6.48
CA GLN A 13 -17.17 -6.19 5.97
C GLN A 13 -15.89 -6.51 6.76
N ARG A 14 -15.99 -6.58 8.10
CA ARG A 14 -14.86 -6.97 8.96
C ARG A 14 -14.35 -8.38 8.63
N THR A 15 -15.27 -9.33 8.42
CA THR A 15 -14.91 -10.70 8.04
C THR A 15 -14.23 -10.73 6.66
N ALA A 16 -14.72 -9.99 5.69
CA ALA A 16 -14.09 -9.90 4.36
C ALA A 16 -12.68 -9.30 4.45
N ALA A 17 -12.52 -8.21 5.19
CA ALA A 17 -11.20 -7.58 5.42
C ALA A 17 -10.22 -8.54 6.10
N ALA A 18 -10.64 -9.28 7.13
CA ALA A 18 -9.83 -10.28 7.81
C ALA A 18 -9.37 -11.40 6.86
N ILE A 19 -10.27 -11.87 5.98
CA ILE A 19 -9.93 -12.87 4.95
C ILE A 19 -8.90 -12.32 3.97
N LEU A 20 -9.06 -11.08 3.48
CA LEU A 20 -8.12 -10.47 2.54
C LEU A 20 -6.74 -10.27 3.19
N GLN A 21 -6.67 -9.80 4.42
CA GLN A 21 -5.40 -9.68 5.15
C GLN A 21 -4.72 -11.05 5.37
N ALA A 22 -5.49 -12.08 5.71
CA ALA A 22 -4.94 -13.43 5.83
C ALA A 22 -4.46 -13.97 4.48
N ALA A 23 -5.21 -13.73 3.40
CA ALA A 23 -4.84 -14.12 2.04
C ALA A 23 -3.51 -13.46 1.63
N GLU A 24 -3.35 -12.15 1.86
CA GLU A 24 -2.09 -11.43 1.59
C GLU A 24 -0.90 -12.09 2.30
N ARG A 25 -1.02 -12.35 3.61
CA ARG A 25 0.06 -12.99 4.38
C ARG A 25 0.39 -14.40 3.89
N VAL A 26 -0.62 -15.22 3.69
CA VAL A 26 -0.44 -16.63 3.28
C VAL A 26 0.15 -16.71 1.88
N LEU A 27 -0.41 -15.97 0.93
CA LEU A 27 -0.01 -16.03 -0.48
C LEU A 27 1.35 -15.39 -0.75
N ARG A 28 1.79 -14.47 0.09
CA ARG A 28 3.16 -13.91 0.04
C ARG A 28 4.21 -14.98 0.26
N HIS A 29 3.97 -15.94 1.18
CA HIS A 29 4.90 -17.03 1.51
C HIS A 29 4.69 -18.25 0.63
N ASP A 30 3.43 -18.57 0.32
CA ASP A 30 3.04 -19.69 -0.54
C ASP A 30 1.96 -19.26 -1.54
N PRO A 31 2.36 -18.83 -2.75
CA PRO A 31 1.42 -18.45 -3.81
C PRO A 31 0.46 -19.57 -4.23
N THR A 32 0.74 -20.82 -3.86
CA THR A 32 -0.09 -22.00 -4.19
C THR A 32 -1.04 -22.40 -3.07
N ALA A 33 -0.98 -21.75 -1.91
CA ALA A 33 -1.80 -22.07 -0.74
C ALA A 33 -3.29 -22.18 -1.07
N SER A 34 -3.94 -23.15 -0.45
CA SER A 34 -5.36 -23.44 -0.68
C SER A 34 -6.29 -22.44 0.02
N LEU A 35 -7.55 -22.39 -0.41
CA LEU A 35 -8.57 -21.58 0.27
C LEU A 35 -8.81 -22.05 1.71
N GLU A 36 -8.59 -23.31 2.02
CA GLU A 36 -8.66 -23.89 3.37
C GLU A 36 -7.58 -23.32 4.28
N GLN A 37 -6.35 -23.23 3.79
CA GLN A 37 -5.23 -22.62 4.52
C GLN A 37 -5.48 -21.14 4.78
N ILE A 38 -6.01 -20.41 3.80
CA ILE A 38 -6.39 -19.01 3.96
C ILE A 38 -7.53 -18.85 4.97
N ALA A 39 -8.56 -19.69 4.93
CA ALA A 39 -9.66 -19.67 5.90
C ALA A 39 -9.17 -19.91 7.32
N ALA A 40 -8.30 -20.91 7.52
CA ALA A 40 -7.67 -21.20 8.80
C ALA A 40 -6.85 -20.01 9.31
N ALA A 41 -6.04 -19.39 8.45
CA ALA A 41 -5.24 -18.20 8.79
C ALA A 41 -6.09 -16.95 9.10
N ALA A 42 -7.30 -16.88 8.54
CA ALA A 42 -8.28 -15.82 8.81
C ALA A 42 -9.14 -16.08 10.06
N GLY A 43 -9.01 -17.26 10.69
CA GLY A 43 -9.86 -17.67 11.82
C GLY A 43 -11.32 -17.88 11.44
N VAL A 44 -11.61 -18.23 10.17
CA VAL A 44 -12.97 -18.47 9.69
C VAL A 44 -13.13 -19.89 9.15
N THR A 45 -14.39 -20.38 9.06
CA THR A 45 -14.66 -21.65 8.42
C THR A 45 -14.53 -21.54 6.89
N ARG A 46 -14.21 -22.67 6.22
CA ARG A 46 -14.22 -22.79 4.75
C ARG A 46 -15.55 -22.30 4.16
N THR A 47 -16.66 -22.66 4.77
CA THR A 47 -18.01 -22.24 4.34
C THR A 47 -18.18 -20.73 4.41
N THR A 48 -17.64 -20.08 5.45
CA THR A 48 -17.67 -18.61 5.60
C THR A 48 -16.84 -17.95 4.51
N LEU A 49 -15.64 -18.49 4.19
CA LEU A 49 -14.82 -17.97 3.12
C LEU A 49 -15.53 -18.13 1.77
N HIS A 50 -16.02 -19.34 1.43
CA HIS A 50 -16.72 -19.59 0.17
C HIS A 50 -17.98 -18.72 -0.01
N ARG A 51 -18.70 -18.42 1.06
CA ARG A 51 -19.85 -17.53 1.00
C ARG A 51 -19.44 -16.09 0.62
N ARG A 52 -18.21 -15.67 0.94
CA ARG A 52 -17.68 -14.33 0.63
C ARG A 52 -16.97 -14.28 -0.72
N PHE A 53 -16.19 -15.33 -1.00
CA PHE A 53 -15.38 -15.44 -2.20
C PHE A 53 -15.61 -16.83 -2.82
N ALA A 54 -16.45 -16.86 -3.86
CA ALA A 54 -16.94 -18.10 -4.46
C ALA A 54 -15.82 -18.96 -5.08
N SER A 55 -14.69 -18.34 -5.45
CA SER A 55 -13.52 -19.01 -6.01
C SER A 55 -12.23 -18.31 -5.63
N ARG A 56 -11.08 -19.01 -5.88
CA ARG A 56 -9.75 -18.41 -5.75
C ARG A 56 -9.59 -17.15 -6.61
N GLN A 57 -10.09 -17.18 -7.84
CA GLN A 57 -10.02 -16.03 -8.74
C GLN A 57 -10.77 -14.81 -8.21
N VAL A 58 -11.97 -15.02 -7.64
CA VAL A 58 -12.75 -13.95 -6.99
C VAL A 58 -12.01 -13.40 -5.78
N LEU A 59 -11.37 -14.26 -4.97
CA LEU A 59 -10.57 -13.82 -3.83
C LEU A 59 -9.36 -12.99 -4.29
N ILE A 60 -8.62 -13.44 -5.30
CA ILE A 60 -7.46 -12.72 -5.84
C ILE A 60 -7.88 -11.37 -6.42
N ALA A 61 -8.95 -11.30 -7.20
CA ALA A 61 -9.45 -10.04 -7.74
C ALA A 61 -9.85 -9.05 -6.63
N ALA A 62 -10.51 -9.53 -5.57
CA ALA A 62 -10.85 -8.70 -4.43
C ALA A 62 -9.60 -8.25 -3.64
N LEU A 63 -8.59 -9.10 -3.54
CA LEU A 63 -7.31 -8.79 -2.90
C LEU A 63 -6.59 -7.67 -3.66
N GLN A 64 -6.50 -7.77 -4.98
CA GLN A 64 -5.92 -6.75 -5.86
C GLN A 64 -6.67 -5.43 -5.78
N ALA A 65 -8.02 -5.47 -5.82
CA ALA A 65 -8.84 -4.26 -5.67
C ALA A 65 -8.60 -3.57 -4.34
N SER A 66 -8.55 -4.34 -3.24
CA SER A 66 -8.28 -3.81 -1.89
C SER A 66 -6.88 -3.19 -1.80
N ALA A 67 -5.86 -3.82 -2.36
CA ALA A 67 -4.49 -3.30 -2.36
C ALA A 67 -4.40 -1.96 -3.11
N ILE A 68 -5.09 -1.85 -4.26
CA ILE A 68 -5.16 -0.62 -5.03
C ILE A 68 -5.84 0.49 -4.22
N GLU A 69 -6.96 0.20 -3.56
CA GLU A 69 -7.67 1.19 -2.72
C GLU A 69 -6.78 1.68 -1.58
N HIS A 70 -6.13 0.76 -0.85
CA HIS A 70 -5.19 1.14 0.21
C HIS A 70 -4.01 1.98 -0.30
N PHE A 71 -3.54 1.72 -1.52
CA PHE A 71 -2.49 2.54 -2.13
C PHE A 71 -2.99 3.96 -2.43
N TYR A 72 -4.22 4.10 -2.91
CA TYR A 72 -4.84 5.40 -3.15
C TYR A 72 -5.07 6.17 -1.84
N ASP A 73 -5.63 5.51 -0.83
CA ASP A 73 -5.86 6.12 0.49
C ASP A 73 -4.55 6.61 1.10
N ALA A 74 -3.46 5.83 0.94
CA ALA A 74 -2.13 6.22 1.37
C ALA A 74 -1.62 7.48 0.66
N PHE A 75 -1.91 7.61 -0.64
CA PHE A 75 -1.56 8.77 -1.44
C PHE A 75 -2.38 9.99 -1.01
N GLU A 76 -3.70 9.85 -0.86
CA GLU A 76 -4.61 10.93 -0.42
C GLU A 76 -4.23 11.44 0.98
N ALA A 77 -3.92 10.54 1.92
CA ALA A 77 -3.54 10.89 3.28
C ALA A 77 -2.25 11.74 3.36
N ALA A 78 -1.41 11.71 2.34
CA ALA A 78 -0.24 12.57 2.25
C ALA A 78 -0.57 14.02 1.88
N SER A 79 -1.78 14.31 1.38
CA SER A 79 -2.23 15.63 0.91
C SER A 79 -1.26 16.27 -0.10
N PRO A 80 -0.91 15.58 -1.19
CA PRO A 80 0.20 15.96 -2.08
C PRO A 80 -0.01 17.29 -2.78
N GLU A 81 -1.25 17.76 -2.94
CA GLU A 81 -1.59 19.03 -3.58
C GLU A 81 -1.55 20.23 -2.62
N THR A 82 -1.81 20.00 -1.32
CA THR A 82 -2.09 21.10 -0.38
C THR A 82 -1.07 21.24 0.74
N ALA A 83 -0.47 20.14 1.20
CA ALA A 83 0.58 20.20 2.23
C ALA A 83 1.88 20.80 1.65
N PRO A 84 2.74 21.44 2.48
CA PRO A 84 4.08 21.84 2.04
C PRO A 84 4.84 20.64 1.44
N PRO A 85 5.57 20.81 0.31
CA PRO A 85 6.20 19.70 -0.41
C PRO A 85 7.06 18.76 0.45
N PRO A 86 7.91 19.23 1.39
CA PRO A 86 8.69 18.32 2.23
C PRO A 86 7.82 17.46 3.15
N VAL A 87 6.71 18.02 3.66
CA VAL A 87 5.76 17.29 4.51
C VAL A 87 4.97 16.28 3.69
N ALA A 88 4.51 16.68 2.50
CA ALA A 88 3.77 15.80 1.59
C ALA A 88 4.65 14.62 1.13
N LEU A 89 5.89 14.89 0.70
CA LEU A 89 6.85 13.86 0.29
C LEU A 89 7.14 12.88 1.43
N HIS A 90 7.38 13.37 2.64
CA HIS A 90 7.64 12.50 3.80
C HIS A 90 6.43 11.61 4.12
N ARG A 91 5.24 12.18 4.25
CA ARG A 91 4.00 11.42 4.50
C ARG A 91 3.74 10.40 3.40
N LEU A 92 3.90 10.80 2.14
CA LEU A 92 3.71 9.92 0.99
C LEU A 92 4.68 8.74 1.05
N THR A 93 5.95 8.99 1.32
CA THR A 93 6.98 7.95 1.43
C THR A 93 6.63 6.94 2.52
N VAL A 94 6.32 7.41 3.73
CA VAL A 94 5.91 6.54 4.86
C VAL A 94 4.66 5.73 4.51
N ASN A 95 3.62 6.38 3.98
CA ASN A 95 2.34 5.73 3.69
C ASN A 95 2.47 4.69 2.57
N VAL A 96 3.22 5.00 1.52
CA VAL A 96 3.46 4.08 0.39
C VAL A 96 4.30 2.88 0.84
N MET A 97 5.36 3.08 1.62
CA MET A 97 6.16 1.97 2.16
C MET A 97 5.30 1.06 3.05
N ARG A 98 4.49 1.64 3.95
CA ARG A 98 3.55 0.88 4.80
C ARG A 98 2.58 0.05 3.96
N THR A 99 2.01 0.64 2.92
CA THR A 99 1.06 -0.07 2.04
C THR A 99 1.76 -1.18 1.26
N LYS A 100 2.94 -0.94 0.70
CA LYS A 100 3.72 -1.96 -0.01
C LYS A 100 4.16 -3.10 0.93
N SER A 101 4.56 -2.80 2.17
CA SER A 101 4.87 -3.82 3.17
C SER A 101 3.66 -4.69 3.51
N ASN A 102 2.46 -4.13 3.61
CA ASN A 102 1.25 -4.84 4.01
C ASN A 102 0.51 -5.53 2.85
N TRP A 103 0.66 -5.03 1.61
CA TRP A 103 -0.08 -5.47 0.43
C TRP A 103 0.85 -5.79 -0.76
N GLY A 104 2.10 -6.14 -0.48
CA GLY A 104 3.14 -6.32 -1.50
C GLY A 104 2.86 -7.46 -2.46
N TYR A 105 2.30 -8.59 -2.00
CA TYR A 105 1.90 -9.68 -2.87
C TYR A 105 0.81 -9.25 -3.85
N ALA A 106 -0.28 -8.67 -3.35
CA ALA A 106 -1.39 -8.23 -4.18
C ALA A 106 -0.97 -7.16 -5.20
N LEU A 107 -0.12 -6.20 -4.79
CA LEU A 107 0.42 -5.18 -5.69
C LEU A 107 1.38 -5.78 -6.75
N GLY A 108 2.15 -6.80 -6.37
CA GLY A 108 3.11 -7.47 -7.25
C GLY A 108 2.48 -8.36 -8.32
N ILE A 109 1.25 -8.82 -8.11
CA ILE A 109 0.51 -9.63 -9.08
C ILE A 109 -0.50 -8.83 -9.93
N LEU A 110 -0.50 -7.49 -9.83
CA LEU A 110 -1.33 -6.65 -10.69
C LEU A 110 -0.91 -6.82 -12.15
N SER A 111 -1.89 -7.01 -13.02
CA SER A 111 -1.62 -7.04 -14.45
C SER A 111 -1.28 -5.64 -14.95
N GLU A 112 -0.14 -5.50 -15.60
CA GLU A 112 0.26 -4.24 -16.23
C GLU A 112 -0.60 -3.90 -17.47
N ASP A 113 -1.31 -4.88 -18.02
CA ASP A 113 -2.19 -4.73 -19.17
C ASP A 113 -3.65 -4.42 -18.79
N ASP A 114 -4.01 -4.45 -17.50
CA ASP A 114 -5.36 -4.10 -17.05
C ASP A 114 -5.62 -2.60 -17.22
N PRO A 115 -6.60 -2.21 -18.05
CA PRO A 115 -6.91 -0.79 -18.31
C PRO A 115 -7.24 0.00 -17.03
N ALA A 116 -7.85 -0.64 -16.03
CA ALA A 116 -8.15 0.00 -14.75
C ALA A 116 -6.87 0.27 -13.95
N VAL A 117 -5.94 -0.68 -13.92
CA VAL A 117 -4.62 -0.53 -13.29
C VAL A 117 -3.82 0.56 -13.99
N ILE A 118 -3.76 0.54 -15.34
CA ILE A 118 -3.09 1.56 -16.15
C ILE A 118 -3.63 2.95 -15.85
N THR A 119 -4.95 3.10 -15.84
CA THR A 119 -5.60 4.41 -15.60
C THR A 119 -5.27 4.93 -14.21
N LYS A 120 -5.40 4.09 -13.20
CA LYS A 120 -5.09 4.45 -11.81
C LYS A 120 -3.60 4.81 -11.66
N ARG A 121 -2.69 3.99 -12.18
CA ARG A 121 -1.24 4.26 -12.16
C ARG A 121 -0.91 5.60 -12.80
N ARG A 122 -1.51 5.91 -13.96
CA ARG A 122 -1.32 7.21 -14.63
C ARG A 122 -1.76 8.39 -13.76
N THR A 123 -2.91 8.28 -13.10
CA THR A 123 -3.41 9.31 -12.19
C THR A 123 -2.43 9.57 -11.04
N VAL A 124 -1.95 8.52 -10.38
CA VAL A 124 -0.98 8.65 -9.28
C VAL A 124 0.32 9.28 -9.76
N LEU A 125 0.84 8.84 -10.93
CA LEU A 125 2.09 9.39 -11.48
C LEU A 125 1.97 10.87 -11.85
N ALA A 126 0.84 11.29 -12.43
CA ALA A 126 0.58 12.70 -12.75
C ALA A 126 0.53 13.58 -11.47
N ARG A 127 -0.10 13.09 -10.42
CA ARG A 127 -0.16 13.81 -9.13
C ARG A 127 1.22 13.85 -8.43
N LEU A 128 1.99 12.78 -8.54
CA LEU A 128 3.37 12.76 -8.05
C LEU A 128 4.22 13.78 -8.80
N GLU A 129 4.04 13.90 -10.12
CA GLU A 129 4.72 14.90 -10.93
C GLU A 129 4.43 16.33 -10.45
N VAL A 130 3.15 16.65 -10.17
CA VAL A 130 2.76 17.96 -9.61
C VAL A 130 3.46 18.22 -8.27
N LEU A 131 3.55 17.21 -7.39
CA LEU A 131 4.26 17.36 -6.12
C LEU A 131 5.75 17.64 -6.32
N PHE A 132 6.40 16.96 -7.28
CA PHE A 132 7.81 17.21 -7.61
C PHE A 132 8.03 18.58 -8.24
N GLN A 133 7.12 19.04 -9.11
CA GLN A 133 7.15 20.40 -9.66
C GLN A 133 7.04 21.46 -8.55
N ARG A 134 6.15 21.25 -7.58
CA ARG A 134 6.04 22.12 -6.40
C ARG A 134 7.34 22.11 -5.57
N ALA A 135 7.93 20.94 -5.36
CA ALA A 135 9.19 20.80 -4.63
C ALA A 135 10.35 21.53 -5.35
N GLN A 136 10.38 21.49 -6.69
CA GLN A 136 11.36 22.23 -7.49
C GLN A 136 11.11 23.74 -7.44
N HIS A 137 9.84 24.16 -7.53
CA HIS A 137 9.47 25.58 -7.41
C HIS A 137 9.88 26.18 -6.05
N ASP A 138 9.73 25.40 -4.98
CA ASP A 138 10.08 25.80 -3.61
C ASP A 138 11.60 25.66 -3.31
N GLY A 139 12.40 25.27 -4.31
CA GLY A 139 13.86 25.18 -4.19
C GLY A 139 14.38 23.93 -3.45
N LEU A 140 13.53 22.93 -3.22
CA LEU A 140 13.93 21.63 -2.63
C LEU A 140 14.63 20.72 -3.63
N ILE A 141 14.32 20.88 -4.90
CA ILE A 141 14.95 20.19 -6.04
C ILE A 141 15.54 21.28 -6.93
N ALA A 142 16.79 21.11 -7.34
CA ALA A 142 17.47 22.09 -8.18
C ALA A 142 16.74 22.28 -9.53
N PRO A 143 16.71 23.50 -10.10
CA PRO A 143 15.88 23.82 -11.27
C PRO A 143 16.32 23.12 -12.57
N ASP A 144 17.55 22.65 -12.63
CA ASP A 144 18.12 21.90 -13.75
C ASP A 144 17.92 20.39 -13.67
N VAL A 145 17.37 19.88 -12.56
CA VAL A 145 17.09 18.46 -12.39
C VAL A 145 15.90 18.03 -13.23
N ASN A 146 16.09 16.95 -14.00
CA ASN A 146 15.00 16.31 -14.74
C ASN A 146 14.04 15.61 -13.78
N LEU A 147 12.80 16.12 -13.67
CA LEU A 147 11.81 15.63 -12.71
C LEU A 147 11.35 14.20 -13.00
N ASP A 148 11.30 13.78 -14.25
CA ASP A 148 10.94 12.40 -14.60
C ASP A 148 12.03 11.42 -14.11
N TRP A 149 13.31 11.79 -14.25
CA TRP A 149 14.41 11.03 -13.68
C TRP A 149 14.34 10.99 -12.14
N ALA A 150 14.14 12.13 -11.49
CA ALA A 150 14.03 12.23 -10.04
C ALA A 150 12.90 11.37 -9.48
N GLN A 151 11.74 11.34 -10.12
CA GLN A 151 10.61 10.49 -9.76
C GLN A 151 10.93 9.00 -9.94
N ARG A 152 11.65 8.61 -11.00
CA ARG A 152 12.08 7.22 -11.17
C ARG A 152 13.02 6.80 -10.07
N MET A 153 14.00 7.63 -9.71
CA MET A 153 14.92 7.37 -8.61
C MET A 153 14.20 7.28 -7.27
N TYR A 154 13.28 8.21 -6.98
CA TYR A 154 12.46 8.16 -5.78
C TYR A 154 11.70 6.83 -5.66
N ARG A 155 11.02 6.42 -6.73
CA ARG A 155 10.26 5.15 -6.72
C ARG A 155 11.18 3.95 -6.53
N ALA A 156 12.34 3.93 -7.18
CA ALA A 156 13.32 2.85 -7.02
C ALA A 156 13.85 2.76 -5.58
N MET A 157 14.13 3.89 -4.92
CA MET A 157 14.54 3.91 -3.51
C MET A 157 13.44 3.42 -2.58
N VAL A 158 12.19 3.80 -2.82
CA VAL A 158 11.04 3.30 -2.06
C VAL A 158 10.88 1.80 -2.26
N ASP A 159 10.98 1.30 -3.48
CA ASP A 159 10.87 -0.12 -3.79
C ASP A 159 11.99 -0.95 -3.14
N GLU A 160 13.20 -0.42 -3.08
CA GLU A 160 14.33 -1.07 -2.42
C GLU A 160 14.14 -1.11 -0.89
N ALA A 161 13.77 0.03 -0.30
CA ALA A 161 13.57 0.12 1.14
C ALA A 161 12.47 -0.82 1.68
N VAL A 162 11.46 -1.12 0.87
CA VAL A 162 10.37 -2.03 1.28
C VAL A 162 10.82 -3.47 1.36
N LYS A 163 11.89 -3.88 0.64
CA LYS A 163 12.38 -5.27 0.67
C LYS A 163 12.87 -5.70 2.05
N ASP A 164 13.43 -4.77 2.80
CA ASP A 164 13.98 -5.01 4.14
C ASP A 164 12.93 -4.82 5.25
N LEU A 165 11.75 -4.29 4.90
CA LEU A 165 10.67 -4.12 5.85
C LEU A 165 9.94 -5.45 6.08
N GLU A 166 10.16 -6.03 7.26
CA GLU A 166 9.31 -7.11 7.73
C GLU A 166 7.85 -6.63 7.81
N PRO A 167 6.87 -7.42 7.32
CA PRO A 167 5.47 -7.11 7.55
C PRO A 167 5.22 -7.00 9.05
N ALA A 168 4.45 -5.98 9.46
CA ALA A 168 4.18 -5.67 10.86
C ALA A 168 3.49 -6.80 11.68
N VAL A 169 3.38 -8.00 11.16
CA VAL A 169 2.74 -9.15 11.79
C VAL A 169 3.77 -10.25 12.03
N SER A 170 4.27 -10.34 13.27
CA SER A 170 5.03 -11.50 13.70
C SER A 170 4.15 -12.77 13.63
N PRO A 171 4.76 -13.99 13.56
CA PRO A 171 4.02 -15.27 13.59
C PRO A 171 3.10 -15.43 14.82
N GLN A 172 3.27 -14.61 15.85
CA GLN A 172 2.51 -14.61 17.09
C GLN A 172 1.40 -13.54 17.14
N GLY A 173 1.15 -12.81 16.04
CA GLY A 173 -0.02 -11.92 15.90
C GLY A 173 0.05 -10.58 16.65
N VAL A 174 1.15 -10.28 17.32
CA VAL A 174 1.37 -8.98 17.99
C VAL A 174 2.40 -8.22 17.19
N ALA A 175 1.92 -7.28 16.36
CA ALA A 175 2.81 -6.34 15.70
C ALA A 175 3.37 -5.37 16.74
N ASP A 176 4.68 -5.21 16.79
CA ASP A 176 5.27 -4.02 17.40
C ASP A 176 5.09 -2.84 16.43
N THR A 177 3.88 -2.31 16.42
CA THR A 177 3.46 -1.23 15.53
C THR A 177 4.35 0.01 15.70
N ARG A 178 4.89 0.24 16.91
CA ARG A 178 5.75 1.40 17.19
C ARG A 178 7.14 1.24 16.60
N ALA A 179 7.75 0.06 16.72
CA ALA A 179 9.06 -0.20 16.11
C ALA A 179 8.99 -0.10 14.60
N ASN A 180 7.92 -0.63 13.98
CA ASN A 180 7.69 -0.52 12.55
C ASN A 180 7.45 0.93 12.09
N GLU A 181 6.68 1.73 12.83
CA GLU A 181 6.46 3.15 12.54
C GLU A 181 7.78 3.96 12.61
N ALA A 182 8.61 3.73 13.62
CA ALA A 182 9.90 4.38 13.75
C ALA A 182 10.85 4.02 12.59
N GLU A 183 10.83 2.77 12.14
CA GLU A 183 11.64 2.31 11.00
C GLU A 183 11.17 2.90 9.68
N LEU A 184 9.86 2.97 9.45
CA LEU A 184 9.27 3.64 8.29
C LEU A 184 9.66 5.12 8.23
N ASP A 185 9.61 5.82 9.37
CA ASP A 185 9.99 7.23 9.48
C ASP A 185 11.49 7.45 9.21
N ARG A 186 12.33 6.56 9.76
CA ARG A 186 13.79 6.57 9.53
C ARG A 186 14.11 6.36 8.04
N LEU A 187 13.49 5.37 7.39
CA LEU A 187 13.70 5.07 5.98
C LEU A 187 13.19 6.18 5.08
N ALA A 188 12.03 6.76 5.39
CA ALA A 188 11.50 7.90 4.64
C ALA A 188 12.45 9.10 4.71
N THR A 189 12.96 9.41 5.90
CA THR A 189 13.96 10.47 6.09
C THR A 189 15.24 10.19 5.31
N LEU A 190 15.73 8.94 5.31
CA LEU A 190 16.92 8.54 4.56
C LEU A 190 16.72 8.71 3.05
N ILE A 191 15.61 8.20 2.51
CA ILE A 191 15.26 8.30 1.09
C ILE A 191 15.21 9.77 0.66
N LEU A 192 14.48 10.59 1.39
CA LEU A 192 14.30 11.99 1.03
C LEU A 192 15.61 12.78 1.16
N ARG A 193 16.40 12.55 2.20
CA ARG A 193 17.72 13.16 2.33
C ARG A 193 18.62 12.77 1.15
N THR A 194 18.67 11.49 0.78
CA THR A 194 19.48 11.00 -0.32
C THR A 194 19.01 11.61 -1.66
N LEU A 195 17.70 11.64 -1.88
CA LEU A 195 17.13 12.23 -3.09
C LEU A 195 17.44 13.73 -3.17
N LEU A 196 17.08 14.48 -2.13
CA LEU A 196 17.16 15.95 -2.14
C LEU A 196 18.60 16.45 -2.03
N SER A 197 19.51 15.77 -1.28
CA SER A 197 20.93 16.15 -1.22
C SER A 197 21.71 15.76 -2.48
N GLY A 198 21.23 14.79 -3.26
CA GLY A 198 21.84 14.36 -4.51
C GLY A 198 21.34 15.12 -5.75
N ILE A 199 20.22 15.83 -5.62
CA ILE A 199 19.54 16.54 -6.71
C ILE A 199 19.13 17.99 -6.31
N GLY A 200 19.51 18.46 -5.10
CA GLY A 200 19.26 19.79 -4.57
C GLY A 200 20.44 20.73 -4.77
#